data_9929ef2a490bcc3587f0f82967932215
#
_entry.id   9929ef2a490bcc3587f0f82967932215
#
_cell.length_a   1.000
_cell.length_b   1.000
_cell.length_c   1.000
_cell.angle_alpha   90.00
_cell.angle_beta   90.00
_cell.angle_gamma   90.00
#
_symmetry.space_group_name_H-M   'P 1'
#
loop_
_entity.id
_entity.type
_entity.pdbx_description
1 polymer ?
#
loop_
_entity_poly.entity_id
_entity_poly.type
_entity_poly.pdbx_seq_one_letter_code
_entity_poly.pdbx_strand_id
1 'polypeptide(L)'
;MTWEVRLSNSRGVPYFFNTETKESTWDIPAEMTQEEAKGLPGADLLSRPKVPAGQVRASHLLVKHSGSRRPSSWKETNITRSKDEAIEILKGYQTDIGGSAEKFAELATVHSDCSSHEKGGDLGFFGHGQMQKPFEEAAYALEVGQISDVISTDSGVHLVMRTA
;
A
#
# COMPACT_ATOMS: atom_id res chain seq x y z
N MET A 1 -14.06 2.10 -30.77
CA MET A 1 -12.62 2.33 -30.92
C MET A 1 -11.85 1.08 -30.60
N THR A 2 -10.80 0.83 -31.34
CA THR A 2 -9.97 -0.37 -31.26
C THR A 2 -8.83 -0.29 -30.23
N TRP A 3 -8.58 0.89 -29.71
CA TRP A 3 -7.56 1.11 -28.70
C TRP A 3 -8.10 0.94 -27.29
N GLU A 4 -7.28 0.39 -26.40
CA GLU A 4 -7.55 0.31 -24.97
C GLU A 4 -6.27 0.61 -24.17
N VAL A 5 -6.44 0.99 -22.88
CA VAL A 5 -5.32 1.21 -21.98
C VAL A 5 -5.14 -0.04 -21.12
N ARG A 6 -3.91 -0.56 -21.09
CA ARG A 6 -3.52 -1.71 -20.28
C ARG A 6 -2.37 -1.36 -19.34
N LEU A 7 -2.21 -2.10 -18.28
CA LEU A 7 -1.09 -1.96 -17.36
C LEU A 7 0.01 -2.95 -17.73
N SER A 8 1.24 -2.45 -17.90
CA SER A 8 2.41 -3.29 -18.14
C SER A 8 2.79 -4.04 -16.85
N ASN A 9 2.82 -5.36 -16.92
CA ASN A 9 3.22 -6.20 -15.79
C ASN A 9 4.71 -6.05 -15.44
N SER A 10 5.53 -5.74 -16.43
CA SER A 10 6.99 -5.62 -16.23
C SER A 10 7.42 -4.25 -15.75
N ARG A 11 6.70 -3.19 -16.10
CA ARG A 11 7.05 -1.81 -15.80
C ARG A 11 6.11 -1.10 -14.85
N GLY A 12 4.90 -1.66 -14.61
CA GLY A 12 3.90 -1.05 -13.74
C GLY A 12 3.34 0.27 -14.24
N VAL A 13 3.48 0.57 -15.54
CA VAL A 13 2.98 1.79 -16.16
C VAL A 13 1.93 1.49 -17.22
N PRO A 14 0.96 2.39 -17.45
CA PRO A 14 -0.06 2.19 -18.46
C PRO A 14 0.52 2.33 -19.89
N TYR A 15 -0.05 1.60 -20.83
CA TYR A 15 0.26 1.69 -22.25
C TYR A 15 -1.01 1.55 -23.09
N PHE A 16 -0.95 1.98 -24.35
CA PHE A 16 -2.04 1.86 -25.30
C PHE A 16 -1.89 0.59 -26.13
N PHE A 17 -2.96 -0.14 -26.29
CA PHE A 17 -3.00 -1.38 -27.07
C PHE A 17 -4.14 -1.36 -28.07
N ASN A 18 -3.83 -1.65 -29.34
CA ASN A 18 -4.82 -1.78 -30.39
C ASN A 18 -5.27 -3.24 -30.51
N THR A 19 -6.56 -3.49 -30.27
CA THR A 19 -7.12 -4.85 -30.28
C THR A 19 -7.24 -5.47 -31.67
N GLU A 20 -7.28 -4.66 -32.70
CA GLU A 20 -7.34 -5.13 -34.10
C GLU A 20 -5.97 -5.41 -34.71
N THR A 21 -5.06 -4.40 -34.62
CA THR A 21 -3.72 -4.51 -35.22
C THR A 21 -2.71 -5.19 -34.30
N LYS A 22 -3.03 -5.34 -33.01
CA LYS A 22 -2.13 -5.87 -31.97
C LYS A 22 -0.91 -4.98 -31.71
N GLU A 23 -0.96 -3.73 -32.13
CA GLU A 23 0.08 -2.75 -31.85
C GLU A 23 -0.01 -2.24 -30.42
N SER A 24 1.15 -1.94 -29.83
CA SER A 24 1.24 -1.32 -28.50
C SER A 24 2.18 -0.12 -28.54
N THR A 25 1.82 0.93 -27.78
CA THR A 25 2.64 2.14 -27.68
C THR A 25 2.53 2.73 -26.28
N TRP A 26 3.63 3.36 -25.85
CA TRP A 26 3.68 4.07 -24.56
C TRP A 26 3.06 5.45 -24.64
N ASP A 27 3.03 6.05 -25.81
CA ASP A 27 2.50 7.37 -26.05
C ASP A 27 1.09 7.31 -26.65
N ILE A 28 0.37 8.42 -26.55
CA ILE A 28 -0.95 8.54 -27.18
C ILE A 28 -0.78 8.37 -28.69
N PRO A 29 -1.52 7.44 -29.33
CA PRO A 29 -1.43 7.27 -30.80
C PRO A 29 -1.67 8.58 -31.54
N ALA A 30 -0.92 8.80 -32.62
CA ALA A 30 -1.00 10.03 -33.42
C ALA A 30 -2.39 10.28 -34.02
N GLU A 31 -3.18 9.23 -34.22
CA GLU A 31 -4.55 9.28 -34.71
C GLU A 31 -5.59 9.65 -33.66
N MET A 32 -5.16 9.85 -32.41
CA MET A 32 -6.03 10.05 -31.24
C MET A 32 -5.64 11.31 -30.47
N THR A 33 -6.64 12.02 -29.96
CA THR A 33 -6.43 13.18 -29.08
C THR A 33 -6.33 12.73 -27.62
N GLN A 34 -5.84 13.63 -26.75
CA GLN A 34 -5.79 13.36 -25.30
C GLN A 34 -7.18 13.10 -24.70
N GLU A 35 -8.21 13.79 -25.20
CA GLU A 35 -9.58 13.61 -24.71
C GLU A 35 -10.14 12.25 -25.13
N GLU A 36 -9.86 11.82 -26.34
CA GLU A 36 -10.25 10.49 -26.82
C GLU A 36 -9.56 9.38 -26.01
N ALA A 37 -8.29 9.57 -25.67
CA ALA A 37 -7.54 8.64 -24.82
C ALA A 37 -8.17 8.48 -23.43
N LYS A 38 -8.71 9.56 -22.85
CA LYS A 38 -9.41 9.52 -21.55
C LYS A 38 -10.72 8.74 -21.58
N GLY A 39 -11.32 8.58 -22.74
CA GLY A 39 -12.55 7.81 -22.92
C GLY A 39 -12.36 6.33 -23.24
N LEU A 40 -11.12 5.87 -23.35
CA LEU A 40 -10.81 4.48 -23.69
C LEU A 40 -11.08 3.52 -22.51
N PRO A 41 -11.39 2.24 -22.81
CA PRO A 41 -11.40 1.21 -21.78
C PRO A 41 -10.06 1.15 -21.05
N GLY A 42 -10.09 1.18 -19.73
CA GLY A 42 -8.87 1.19 -18.89
C GLY A 42 -8.19 2.55 -18.74
N ALA A 43 -8.78 3.63 -19.24
CA ALA A 43 -8.21 4.99 -19.17
C ALA A 43 -8.00 5.50 -17.74
N ASP A 44 -8.70 4.94 -16.77
CA ASP A 44 -8.48 5.21 -15.34
C ASP A 44 -7.04 4.90 -14.91
N LEU A 45 -6.36 3.97 -15.58
CA LEU A 45 -4.95 3.65 -15.33
C LEU A 45 -4.03 4.84 -15.62
N LEU A 46 -4.42 5.73 -16.53
CA LEU A 46 -3.63 6.93 -16.88
C LEU A 46 -3.62 7.98 -15.78
N SER A 47 -4.65 8.01 -14.94
CA SER A 47 -4.79 8.96 -13.84
C SER A 47 -4.19 8.46 -12.52
N ARG A 48 -3.72 7.22 -12.47
CA ARG A 48 -3.05 6.66 -11.28
C ARG A 48 -1.67 7.26 -11.11
N PRO A 49 -1.23 7.51 -9.84
CA PRO A 49 0.14 7.94 -9.58
C PRO A 49 1.13 6.94 -10.16
N LYS A 50 2.20 7.45 -10.77
CA LYS A 50 3.28 6.58 -11.27
C LYS A 50 3.99 5.94 -10.09
N VAL A 51 4.01 4.60 -10.05
CA VAL A 51 4.77 3.83 -9.09
C VAL A 51 6.13 3.52 -9.71
N PRO A 52 7.25 3.85 -9.05
CA PRO A 52 8.57 3.44 -9.54
C PRO A 52 8.62 1.93 -9.72
N ALA A 53 9.29 1.47 -10.78
CA ALA A 53 9.41 0.04 -11.08
C ALA A 53 10.04 -0.71 -9.89
N GLY A 54 9.42 -1.82 -9.48
CA GLY A 54 9.88 -2.64 -8.36
C GLY A 54 9.63 -2.03 -6.98
N GLN A 55 8.85 -0.96 -6.88
CA GLN A 55 8.47 -0.35 -5.60
C GLN A 55 6.97 -0.41 -5.36
N VAL A 56 6.61 -0.34 -4.08
CA VAL A 56 5.22 -0.19 -3.63
C VAL A 56 5.14 0.92 -2.59
N ARG A 57 3.97 1.50 -2.43
CA ARG A 57 3.67 2.41 -1.34
C ARG A 57 2.69 1.76 -0.39
N ALA A 58 2.95 1.86 0.89
CA ALA A 58 2.09 1.27 1.91
C ALA A 58 2.00 2.16 3.13
N SER A 59 0.89 2.00 3.85
CA SER A 59 0.69 2.53 5.19
C SER A 59 0.63 1.36 6.15
N HIS A 60 1.04 1.58 7.42
CA HIS A 60 0.91 0.56 8.44
C HIS A 60 0.39 1.12 9.76
N LEU A 61 -0.21 0.25 10.55
CA LEU A 61 -0.56 0.49 11.92
C LEU A 61 0.24 -0.49 12.79
N LEU A 62 1.13 0.02 13.62
CA LEU A 62 2.03 -0.77 14.45
C LEU A 62 1.54 -0.79 15.90
N VAL A 63 1.47 -1.98 16.49
CA VAL A 63 1.31 -2.16 17.92
C VAL A 63 2.53 -2.90 18.45
N LYS A 64 3.30 -2.24 19.30
CA LYS A 64 4.48 -2.82 19.96
C LYS A 64 4.08 -3.63 21.19
N HIS A 65 4.97 -4.52 21.61
CA HIS A 65 4.83 -5.35 22.80
C HIS A 65 6.16 -5.45 23.53
N SER A 66 6.18 -6.13 24.69
CA SER A 66 7.39 -6.28 25.51
C SER A 66 8.56 -6.97 24.80
N GLY A 67 8.25 -7.80 23.79
CA GLY A 67 9.25 -8.46 22.94
C GLY A 67 9.70 -7.66 21.73
N SER A 68 9.19 -6.44 21.52
CA SER A 68 9.62 -5.57 20.44
C SER A 68 11.07 -5.15 20.60
N ARG A 69 11.76 -4.93 19.47
CA ARG A 69 13.16 -4.47 19.45
C ARG A 69 13.36 -3.20 20.28
N ARG A 70 12.39 -2.28 20.22
CA ARG A 70 12.32 -1.08 21.06
C ARG A 70 10.93 -0.99 21.68
N PRO A 71 10.74 -1.50 22.90
CA PRO A 71 9.42 -1.51 23.53
C PRO A 71 9.05 -0.13 24.10
N SER A 72 9.10 0.87 23.25
CA SER A 72 8.72 2.25 23.53
C SER A 72 8.23 2.95 22.27
N SER A 73 7.39 3.96 22.44
CA SER A 73 6.86 4.75 21.35
C SER A 73 6.62 6.20 21.81
N TRP A 74 6.12 7.01 20.89
CA TRP A 74 5.70 8.38 21.21
C TRP A 74 4.54 8.43 22.24
N LYS A 75 3.75 7.35 22.35
CA LYS A 75 2.64 7.24 23.32
C LYS A 75 3.07 6.70 24.67
N GLU A 76 4.01 5.77 24.67
CA GLU A 76 4.42 5.01 25.86
C GLU A 76 5.93 4.90 25.91
N THR A 77 6.52 5.30 27.03
CA THR A 77 7.98 5.21 27.23
C THR A 77 8.42 3.79 27.58
N ASN A 78 7.52 2.97 28.11
CA ASN A 78 7.79 1.58 28.45
C ASN A 78 6.56 0.73 28.14
N ILE A 79 6.67 -0.10 27.10
CA ILE A 79 5.59 -0.97 26.65
C ILE A 79 5.73 -2.32 27.34
N THR A 80 4.73 -2.71 28.10
CA THR A 80 4.73 -3.93 28.92
C THR A 80 3.74 -5.00 28.45
N ARG A 81 2.88 -4.68 27.48
CA ARG A 81 1.90 -5.65 26.97
C ARG A 81 2.59 -6.83 26.29
N SER A 82 1.99 -8.01 26.38
CA SER A 82 2.48 -9.20 25.68
C SER A 82 2.20 -9.12 24.17
N LYS A 83 2.88 -9.97 23.38
CA LYS A 83 2.64 -10.08 21.95
C LYS A 83 1.18 -10.47 21.66
N ASP A 84 0.62 -11.39 22.43
CA ASP A 84 -0.75 -11.83 22.28
C ASP A 84 -1.75 -10.69 22.53
N GLU A 85 -1.51 -9.88 23.54
CA GLU A 85 -2.30 -8.69 23.83
C GLU A 85 -2.22 -7.68 22.67
N ALA A 86 -1.02 -7.47 22.12
CA ALA A 86 -0.81 -6.58 20.99
C ALA A 86 -1.58 -7.08 19.76
N ILE A 87 -1.57 -8.38 19.49
CA ILE A 87 -2.31 -8.99 18.37
C ILE A 87 -3.81 -8.80 18.55
N GLU A 88 -4.34 -8.98 19.75
CA GLU A 88 -5.77 -8.79 20.04
C GLU A 88 -6.19 -7.33 19.85
N ILE A 89 -5.38 -6.39 20.31
CA ILE A 89 -5.59 -4.95 20.11
C ILE A 89 -5.65 -4.64 18.60
N LEU A 90 -4.70 -5.17 17.85
CA LEU A 90 -4.61 -4.93 16.41
C LEU A 90 -5.79 -5.56 15.64
N LYS A 91 -6.24 -6.74 16.05
CA LYS A 91 -7.46 -7.36 15.48
C LYS A 91 -8.71 -6.53 15.76
N GLY A 92 -8.80 -5.89 16.92
CA GLY A 92 -9.86 -4.93 17.23
C GLY A 92 -9.87 -3.76 16.26
N TYR A 93 -8.71 -3.20 15.98
CA TYR A 93 -8.56 -2.14 14.97
C TYR A 93 -8.91 -2.63 13.57
N GLN A 94 -8.50 -3.83 13.21
CA GLN A 94 -8.85 -4.44 11.92
C GLN A 94 -10.37 -4.51 11.73
N THR A 95 -11.10 -4.89 12.76
CA THR A 95 -12.56 -4.92 12.76
C THR A 95 -13.14 -3.52 12.59
N ASP A 96 -12.63 -2.54 13.32
CA ASP A 96 -13.08 -1.15 13.27
C ASP A 96 -12.82 -0.52 11.90
N ILE A 97 -11.69 -0.85 11.27
CA ILE A 97 -11.33 -0.37 9.94
C ILE A 97 -12.33 -0.88 8.88
N GLY A 98 -12.70 -2.16 8.95
CA GLY A 98 -13.69 -2.76 8.05
C GLY A 98 -13.37 -2.57 6.55
N GLY A 99 -12.10 -2.50 6.18
CA GLY A 99 -11.65 -2.27 4.80
C GLY A 99 -11.60 -0.80 4.37
N SER A 100 -11.90 0.16 5.25
CA SER A 100 -11.89 1.59 4.96
C SER A 100 -10.49 2.19 5.05
N ALA A 101 -9.97 2.77 3.96
CA ALA A 101 -8.69 3.45 3.94
C ALA A 101 -8.66 4.68 4.87
N GLU A 102 -9.76 5.43 4.93
CA GLU A 102 -9.89 6.60 5.82
C GLU A 102 -9.82 6.20 7.28
N LYS A 103 -10.53 5.15 7.66
CA LYS A 103 -10.55 4.62 9.03
C LYS A 103 -9.17 4.07 9.42
N PHE A 104 -8.49 3.42 8.50
CA PHE A 104 -7.11 2.96 8.69
C PHE A 104 -6.18 4.12 9.05
N ALA A 105 -6.23 5.20 8.27
CA ALA A 105 -5.40 6.38 8.51
C ALA A 105 -5.73 7.05 9.85
N GLU A 106 -7.00 7.16 10.21
CA GLU A 106 -7.43 7.70 11.50
C GLU A 106 -6.87 6.90 12.67
N LEU A 107 -7.03 5.58 12.65
CA LEU A 107 -6.54 4.71 13.73
C LEU A 107 -5.01 4.69 13.77
N ALA A 108 -4.34 4.70 12.64
CA ALA A 108 -2.88 4.77 12.59
C ALA A 108 -2.37 6.09 13.19
N THR A 109 -3.03 7.20 12.91
CA THR A 109 -2.66 8.51 13.45
C THR A 109 -2.74 8.54 14.98
N VAL A 110 -3.75 7.90 15.56
CA VAL A 110 -4.02 7.94 17.00
C VAL A 110 -3.32 6.81 17.76
N HIS A 111 -3.22 5.63 17.17
CA HIS A 111 -2.87 4.39 17.89
C HIS A 111 -1.56 3.74 17.48
N SER A 112 -1.04 4.02 16.28
CA SER A 112 0.21 3.41 15.83
C SER A 112 1.39 3.80 16.72
N ASP A 113 2.19 2.80 17.12
CA ASP A 113 3.41 3.02 17.91
C ASP A 113 4.63 3.43 17.06
N CYS A 114 4.42 3.67 15.77
CA CYS A 114 5.44 4.13 14.83
C CYS A 114 5.36 5.66 14.64
N SER A 115 6.49 6.31 14.39
CA SER A 115 6.54 7.73 14.06
C SER A 115 5.75 8.09 12.80
N SER A 116 5.52 7.15 11.91
CA SER A 116 4.66 7.31 10.73
C SER A 116 3.19 7.62 11.06
N HIS A 117 2.79 7.48 12.34
CA HIS A 117 1.44 7.85 12.80
C HIS A 117 1.06 9.28 12.39
N GLU A 118 2.01 10.20 12.38
CA GLU A 118 1.80 11.61 11.99
C GLU A 118 1.29 11.76 10.54
N LYS A 119 1.57 10.77 9.71
CA LYS A 119 1.17 10.71 8.30
C LYS A 119 0.07 9.67 8.04
N GLY A 120 -0.72 9.33 9.05
CA GLY A 120 -1.75 8.30 8.92
C GLY A 120 -1.17 6.89 8.70
N GLY A 121 0.08 6.65 9.11
CA GLY A 121 0.79 5.41 8.92
C GLY A 121 1.54 5.28 7.59
N ASP A 122 1.50 6.30 6.74
CA ASP A 122 2.15 6.28 5.42
C ASP A 122 3.68 6.17 5.53
N LEU A 123 4.24 5.18 4.87
CA LEU A 123 5.68 4.93 4.82
C LEU A 123 6.33 5.43 3.54
N GLY A 124 5.53 5.91 2.57
CA GLY A 124 6.02 6.27 1.26
C GLY A 124 6.37 5.04 0.41
N PHE A 125 7.04 5.26 -0.70
CA PHE A 125 7.51 4.19 -1.59
C PHE A 125 8.73 3.48 -1.02
N PHE A 126 8.80 2.17 -1.18
CA PHE A 126 9.95 1.36 -0.82
C PHE A 126 10.12 0.18 -1.78
N GLY A 127 11.36 -0.24 -1.98
CA GLY A 127 11.73 -1.38 -2.79
C GLY A 127 12.14 -2.58 -1.94
N HIS A 128 12.57 -3.65 -2.60
CA HIS A 128 13.10 -4.83 -1.93
C HIS A 128 14.36 -4.50 -1.13
N GLY A 129 14.44 -5.07 0.07
CA GLY A 129 15.59 -4.90 0.97
C GLY A 129 15.54 -3.65 1.85
N GLN A 130 14.54 -2.78 1.71
CA GLN A 130 14.41 -1.56 2.52
C GLN A 130 13.62 -1.76 3.79
N MET A 131 12.70 -2.72 3.81
CA MET A 131 11.85 -3.07 4.95
C MET A 131 12.20 -4.46 5.47
N GLN A 132 11.75 -4.80 6.68
CA GLN A 132 11.88 -6.16 7.20
C GLN A 132 11.13 -7.13 6.27
N LYS A 133 11.72 -8.31 6.06
CA LYS A 133 11.22 -9.28 5.08
C LYS A 133 9.75 -9.65 5.24
N PRO A 134 9.23 -9.96 6.46
CA PRO A 134 7.80 -10.27 6.62
C PRO A 134 6.89 -9.11 6.20
N PHE A 135 7.29 -7.87 6.49
CA PHE A 135 6.58 -6.66 6.12
C PHE A 135 6.58 -6.46 4.60
N GLU A 136 7.75 -6.56 4.00
CA GLU A 136 7.93 -6.44 2.54
C GLU A 136 7.09 -7.46 1.78
N GLU A 137 7.17 -8.73 2.14
CA GLU A 137 6.41 -9.81 1.51
C GLU A 137 4.91 -9.55 1.58
N ALA A 138 4.40 -9.12 2.73
CA ALA A 138 3.00 -8.79 2.91
C ALA A 138 2.57 -7.61 2.03
N ALA A 139 3.35 -6.52 2.01
CA ALA A 139 3.04 -5.35 1.20
C ALA A 139 3.01 -5.66 -0.30
N TYR A 140 3.97 -6.44 -0.79
CA TYR A 140 4.03 -6.83 -2.20
C TYR A 140 2.94 -7.82 -2.61
N ALA A 141 2.45 -8.63 -1.69
CA ALA A 141 1.36 -9.58 -1.94
C ALA A 141 -0.02 -8.92 -1.99
N LEU A 142 -0.16 -7.71 -1.44
CA LEU A 142 -1.40 -6.95 -1.45
C LEU A 142 -1.68 -6.31 -2.80
N GLU A 143 -2.95 -6.20 -3.14
CA GLU A 143 -3.41 -5.29 -4.20
C GLU A 143 -3.58 -3.88 -3.65
N VAL A 144 -3.55 -2.88 -4.52
CA VAL A 144 -3.77 -1.47 -4.13
C VAL A 144 -5.13 -1.32 -3.46
N GLY A 145 -5.12 -0.74 -2.25
CA GLY A 145 -6.32 -0.58 -1.42
C GLY A 145 -6.64 -1.76 -0.52
N GLN A 146 -5.91 -2.87 -0.63
CA GLN A 146 -6.10 -4.05 0.20
C GLN A 146 -5.35 -3.91 1.52
N ILE A 147 -5.93 -4.44 2.60
CA ILE A 147 -5.34 -4.45 3.95
C ILE A 147 -4.97 -5.89 4.30
N SER A 148 -3.75 -6.09 4.84
CA SER A 148 -3.26 -7.39 5.26
C SER A 148 -3.89 -7.88 6.57
N ASP A 149 -3.72 -9.16 6.87
CA ASP A 149 -3.88 -9.68 8.22
C ASP A 149 -2.72 -9.22 9.12
N VAL A 150 -2.81 -9.57 10.40
CA VAL A 150 -1.77 -9.27 11.38
C VAL A 150 -0.43 -9.89 10.98
N ILE A 151 0.61 -9.07 10.92
CA ILE A 151 1.97 -9.46 10.57
C ILE A 151 2.86 -9.21 11.77
N SER A 152 3.75 -10.14 12.07
CA SER A 152 4.74 -10.00 13.14
C SER A 152 6.13 -9.70 12.55
N THR A 153 6.79 -8.67 13.10
CA THR A 153 8.19 -8.33 12.81
C THR A 153 8.92 -8.08 14.13
N ASP A 154 10.24 -7.80 14.07
CA ASP A 154 11.01 -7.45 15.24
C ASP A 154 10.55 -6.13 15.90
N SER A 155 9.89 -5.28 15.14
CA SER A 155 9.34 -4.02 15.65
C SER A 155 8.05 -4.19 16.45
N GLY A 156 7.28 -5.24 16.16
CA GLY A 156 5.99 -5.51 16.79
C GLY A 156 5.04 -6.19 15.82
N VAL A 157 3.74 -5.96 15.99
CA VAL A 157 2.70 -6.49 15.09
C VAL A 157 2.09 -5.36 14.27
N HIS A 158 1.80 -5.63 13.01
CA HIS A 158 1.36 -4.63 12.04
C HIS A 158 0.08 -5.04 11.30
N LEU A 159 -0.71 -4.05 10.93
CA LEU A 159 -1.62 -4.11 9.79
C LEU A 159 -1.00 -3.27 8.68
N VAL A 160 -1.02 -3.76 7.45
CA VAL A 160 -0.45 -3.09 6.28
C VAL A 160 -1.54 -2.86 5.25
N MET A 161 -1.59 -1.64 4.71
CA MET A 161 -2.47 -1.28 3.60
C MET A 161 -1.62 -0.79 2.44
N ARG A 162 -1.74 -1.43 1.29
CA ARG A 162 -1.06 -0.98 0.07
C ARG A 162 -1.80 0.20 -0.55
N THR A 163 -1.11 1.32 -0.76
CA THR A 163 -1.69 2.55 -1.32
C THR A 163 -1.28 2.81 -2.78
N ALA A 164 -0.18 2.19 -3.22
CA ALA A 164 0.25 2.30 -4.62
C ALA A 164 1.15 1.14 -5.06
#